data_fca46fedc15eb8c53b3171690c1f3274
#
_entry.id   fca46fedc15eb8c53b3171690c1f3274
#
_cell.length_a   1.000
_cell.length_b   1.000
_cell.length_c   1.000
_cell.angle_alpha   90.00
_cell.angle_beta   90.00
_cell.angle_gamma   90.00
#
_symmetry.space_group_name_H-M   'P 1'
#
loop_
_entity.id
_entity.type
_entity.pdbx_description
1 polymer ?
#
loop_
_entity_poly.entity_id
_entity_poly.type
_entity_poly.pdbx_seq_one_letter_code
_entity_poly.pdbx_strand_id
1 'polypeptide(L)'
;TISRYFTKSRGKALSTGWFGLSTAEFILPVLIVYLLTITSWQNIWISVSILVLIFLPITSYTLIKNLNFDSREEVKETEHKEKDIFQWKRIEVLKDYRFYIICLNMLAMPWIATGVFVYQSFITESKDWGSFVIAQSFMVYSILSVVTLLISGFLIDKFTSRKLLIFMNIPLSLSTLVLIFFDSSMTSFIFLGLIGISNGLANVLGSSTWAEIYGVKHIGSIKALSTALMVFSTAFGTALFGLLIDQGYSIEQIAF
;
A
#
# COMPACT_ATOMS: atom_id res chain seq x y z
N THR A 1 13.23 0.57 13.98
CA THR A 1 11.94 0.99 13.48
C THR A 1 10.86 0.26 14.25
N ILE A 2 9.58 0.54 14.08
CA ILE A 2 8.47 0.04 14.89
C ILE A 2 8.58 -1.46 15.22
N SER A 3 8.92 -2.29 14.24
CA SER A 3 9.07 -3.74 14.41
C SER A 3 10.26 -4.17 15.31
N ARG A 4 11.15 -3.26 15.66
CA ARG A 4 12.27 -3.51 16.58
C ARG A 4 11.90 -3.25 18.03
N TYR A 5 10.96 -2.32 18.27
CA TYR A 5 10.52 -1.92 19.59
C TYR A 5 9.33 -2.75 20.11
N PHE A 6 8.45 -3.18 19.20
CA PHE A 6 7.25 -3.94 19.56
C PHE A 6 7.39 -5.40 19.12
N THR A 7 7.83 -6.27 20.02
CA THR A 7 8.02 -7.70 19.73
C THR A 7 6.73 -8.51 19.88
N LYS A 8 5.96 -8.28 20.95
CA LYS A 8 4.70 -8.97 21.23
C LYS A 8 3.48 -8.43 20.49
N SER A 9 3.52 -7.17 20.02
CA SER A 9 2.39 -6.48 19.38
C SER A 9 2.77 -5.79 18.07
N ARG A 10 3.69 -6.41 17.30
CA ARG A 10 4.19 -5.88 16.00
C ARG A 10 3.05 -5.54 15.05
N GLY A 11 2.09 -6.44 14.91
CA GLY A 11 0.93 -6.25 14.04
C GLY A 11 0.09 -5.04 14.45
N LYS A 12 -0.23 -4.91 15.73
CA LYS A 12 -1.00 -3.77 16.26
C LYS A 12 -0.28 -2.44 16.05
N ALA A 13 1.02 -2.37 16.33
CA ALA A 13 1.80 -1.15 16.17
C ALA A 13 1.95 -0.72 14.70
N LEU A 14 2.11 -1.68 13.79
CA LEU A 14 2.14 -1.43 12.36
C LEU A 14 0.76 -1.01 11.84
N SER A 15 -0.32 -1.69 12.24
CA SER A 15 -1.67 -1.32 11.82
C SER A 15 -2.09 0.06 12.32
N THR A 16 -1.67 0.47 13.52
CA THR A 16 -1.93 1.83 14.02
C THR A 16 -1.22 2.89 13.16
N GLY A 17 0.01 2.63 12.72
CA GLY A 17 0.72 3.52 11.79
C GLY A 17 0.03 3.64 10.43
N TRP A 18 -0.43 2.52 9.87
CA TRP A 18 -1.17 2.49 8.61
C TRP A 18 -2.56 3.08 8.71
N PHE A 19 -3.20 3.02 9.88
CA PHE A 19 -4.51 3.62 10.12
C PHE A 19 -4.54 5.13 9.84
N GLY A 20 -3.47 5.86 10.19
CA GLY A 20 -3.35 7.29 9.88
C GLY A 20 -3.35 7.56 8.37
N LEU A 21 -2.62 6.77 7.57
CA LEU A 21 -2.60 6.88 6.11
C LEU A 21 -3.98 6.59 5.51
N SER A 22 -4.62 5.50 5.93
CA SER A 22 -5.95 5.13 5.45
C SER A 22 -7.04 6.13 5.85
N THR A 23 -6.90 6.79 7.01
CA THR A 23 -7.79 7.88 7.40
C THR A 23 -7.66 9.08 6.44
N ALA A 24 -6.43 9.39 6.03
CA ALA A 24 -6.20 10.43 5.03
C ALA A 24 -6.79 10.05 3.65
N GLU A 25 -6.58 8.81 3.20
CA GLU A 25 -7.16 8.29 1.96
C GLU A 25 -8.71 8.28 1.97
N PHE A 26 -9.31 8.15 3.15
CA PHE A 26 -10.76 8.19 3.34
C PHE A 26 -11.31 9.61 3.23
N ILE A 27 -10.67 10.58 3.87
CA ILE A 27 -11.20 11.94 4.03
C ILE A 27 -10.75 12.87 2.89
N LEU A 28 -9.46 12.84 2.54
CA LEU A 28 -8.87 13.86 1.65
C LEU A 28 -9.45 13.90 0.24
N PRO A 29 -9.76 12.80 -0.45
CA PRO A 29 -10.30 12.87 -1.81
C PRO A 29 -11.62 13.62 -1.86
N VAL A 30 -12.55 13.29 -0.97
CA VAL A 30 -13.86 13.95 -0.91
C VAL A 30 -13.72 15.41 -0.49
N LEU A 31 -12.87 15.70 0.49
CA LEU A 31 -12.60 17.05 0.95
C LEU A 31 -11.99 17.91 -0.16
N ILE A 32 -11.00 17.41 -0.89
CA ILE A 32 -10.34 18.14 -1.98
C ILE A 32 -11.32 18.43 -3.12
N VAL A 33 -12.10 17.44 -3.55
CA VAL A 33 -13.11 17.64 -4.60
C VAL A 33 -14.14 18.68 -4.17
N TYR A 34 -14.59 18.64 -2.93
CA TYR A 34 -15.48 19.67 -2.38
C TYR A 34 -14.82 21.06 -2.36
N LEU A 35 -13.59 21.18 -1.89
CA LEU A 35 -12.87 22.45 -1.85
C LEU A 35 -12.64 23.03 -3.26
N LEU A 36 -12.42 22.19 -4.27
CA LEU A 36 -12.28 22.62 -5.67
C LEU A 36 -13.55 23.26 -6.24
N THR A 37 -14.73 23.03 -5.63
CA THR A 37 -15.96 23.76 -6.01
C THR A 37 -16.01 25.18 -5.46
N ILE A 38 -15.20 25.50 -4.44
CA ILE A 38 -15.24 26.79 -3.72
C ILE A 38 -14.01 27.64 -4.03
N THR A 39 -12.85 27.02 -4.25
CA THR A 39 -11.57 27.72 -4.42
C THR A 39 -10.69 27.04 -5.47
N SER A 40 -9.62 27.77 -5.89
CA SER A 40 -8.66 27.25 -6.86
C SER A 40 -7.75 26.18 -6.26
N TRP A 41 -7.26 25.27 -7.10
CA TRP A 41 -6.34 24.21 -6.68
C TRP A 41 -5.06 24.75 -6.04
N GLN A 42 -4.57 25.93 -6.47
CA GLN A 42 -3.38 26.58 -5.92
C GLN A 42 -3.58 26.93 -4.43
N ASN A 43 -4.73 27.52 -4.10
CA ASN A 43 -5.06 27.89 -2.72
C ASN A 43 -5.18 26.67 -1.81
N ILE A 44 -5.73 25.57 -2.33
CA ILE A 44 -5.81 24.29 -1.60
C ILE A 44 -4.41 23.79 -1.28
N TRP A 45 -3.51 23.73 -2.29
CA TRP A 45 -2.14 23.27 -2.09
C TRP A 45 -1.34 24.16 -1.13
N ILE A 46 -1.48 25.48 -1.21
CA ILE A 46 -0.85 26.42 -0.28
C ILE A 46 -1.34 26.15 1.15
N SER A 47 -2.66 26.02 1.34
CA SER A 47 -3.25 25.75 2.66
C SER A 47 -2.76 24.43 3.26
N VAL A 48 -2.74 23.35 2.47
CA VAL A 48 -2.22 22.05 2.88
C VAL A 48 -0.72 22.13 3.22
N SER A 49 0.07 22.86 2.42
CA SER A 49 1.50 23.05 2.66
C SER A 49 1.77 23.77 3.98
N ILE A 50 1.02 24.85 4.27
CA ILE A 50 1.13 25.57 5.54
C ILE A 50 0.76 24.67 6.72
N LEU A 51 -0.33 23.90 6.59
CA LEU A 51 -0.78 22.96 7.63
C LEU A 51 0.31 21.92 7.93
N VAL A 52 0.88 21.30 6.92
CA VAL A 52 1.96 20.32 7.07
C VAL A 52 3.19 20.96 7.72
N LEU A 53 3.57 22.17 7.29
CA LEU A 53 4.75 22.89 7.78
C LEU A 53 4.64 23.26 9.27
N ILE A 54 3.42 23.51 9.75
CA ILE A 54 3.15 23.81 11.16
C ILE A 54 2.98 22.53 11.98
N PHE A 55 2.16 21.59 11.49
CA PHE A 55 1.75 20.44 12.27
C PHE A 55 2.87 19.39 12.42
N LEU A 56 3.67 19.19 11.37
CA LEU A 56 4.70 18.13 11.37
C LEU A 56 5.85 18.40 12.36
N PRO A 57 6.42 19.63 12.49
CA PRO A 57 7.41 19.94 13.53
C PRO A 57 6.84 19.83 14.94
N ILE A 58 5.61 20.30 15.16
CA ILE A 58 4.97 20.28 16.49
C ILE A 58 4.74 18.85 16.94
N THR A 59 4.15 18.01 16.08
CA THR A 59 3.90 16.59 16.40
C THR A 59 5.20 15.81 16.58
N SER A 60 6.20 16.06 15.73
CA SER A 60 7.52 15.41 15.85
C SER A 60 8.20 15.80 17.18
N TYR A 61 8.17 17.07 17.55
CA TYR A 61 8.78 17.55 18.80
C TYR A 61 8.09 16.95 20.03
N THR A 62 6.75 16.94 20.07
CA THR A 62 5.98 16.40 21.18
C THR A 62 6.15 14.88 21.33
N LEU A 63 6.19 14.15 20.21
CA LEU A 63 6.39 12.71 20.22
C LEU A 63 7.81 12.34 20.66
N ILE A 64 8.85 12.99 20.11
CA ILE A 64 10.25 12.70 20.44
C ILE A 64 10.56 13.01 21.89
N LYS A 65 10.01 14.12 22.42
CA LYS A 65 10.22 14.51 23.82
C LYS A 65 9.68 13.50 24.82
N ASN A 66 8.63 12.76 24.47
CA ASN A 66 7.95 11.80 25.33
C ASN A 66 8.43 10.35 25.15
N LEU A 67 9.35 10.09 24.19
CA LEU A 67 9.91 8.77 23.97
C LEU A 67 11.13 8.56 24.86
N ASN A 68 10.95 7.84 25.98
CA ASN A 68 12.07 7.27 26.74
C ASN A 68 12.63 6.06 25.95
N PHE A 69 13.85 6.18 25.44
CA PHE A 69 14.54 5.15 24.64
C PHE A 69 15.19 4.03 25.50
N ASP A 70 14.62 3.69 26.63
CA ASP A 70 15.20 2.70 27.56
C ASP A 70 14.68 1.26 27.33
N SER A 71 14.72 0.83 26.07
CA SER A 71 14.26 -0.52 25.67
C SER A 71 15.39 -1.48 25.29
N ARG A 72 16.49 -1.47 26.05
CA ARG A 72 17.61 -2.43 25.86
C ARG A 72 17.27 -3.87 26.32
N GLU A 73 16.28 -4.07 27.17
CA GLU A 73 15.96 -5.39 27.73
C GLU A 73 15.06 -6.25 26.83
N GLU A 74 14.13 -5.65 26.08
CA GLU A 74 13.22 -6.42 25.20
C GLU A 74 13.91 -7.00 23.95
N VAL A 75 15.08 -6.48 23.56
CA VAL A 75 15.83 -6.97 22.39
C VAL A 75 16.46 -8.35 22.67
N LYS A 76 16.82 -8.65 23.91
CA LYS A 76 17.49 -9.92 24.28
C LYS A 76 16.56 -11.14 24.29
N GLU A 77 15.28 -10.98 24.61
CA GLU A 77 14.31 -12.10 24.58
C GLU A 77 13.93 -12.55 23.16
N THR A 78 14.04 -11.68 22.17
CA THR A 78 13.72 -11.99 20.78
C THR A 78 14.82 -12.83 20.13
N GLU A 79 16.07 -12.68 20.54
CA GLU A 79 17.20 -13.44 20.01
C GLU A 79 17.13 -14.94 20.35
N HIS A 80 16.44 -15.32 21.43
CA HIS A 80 16.32 -16.74 21.85
C HIS A 80 15.29 -17.54 21.04
N LYS A 81 14.27 -16.92 20.45
CA LYS A 81 13.23 -17.60 19.64
C LYS A 81 13.55 -17.69 18.14
N GLU A 82 14.59 -16.98 17.69
CA GLU A 82 14.96 -16.88 16.27
C GLU A 82 16.06 -17.87 15.84
N LYS A 83 16.48 -18.80 16.70
CA LYS A 83 17.59 -19.73 16.42
C LYS A 83 17.32 -20.75 15.33
N ASP A 84 16.07 -20.96 14.91
CA ASP A 84 15.70 -22.04 13.98
C ASP A 84 15.56 -21.60 12.51
N ILE A 85 15.61 -20.28 12.21
CA ILE A 85 15.51 -19.78 10.83
C ILE A 85 16.88 -19.34 10.33
N PHE A 86 17.31 -19.88 9.19
CA PHE A 86 18.56 -19.45 8.54
C PHE A 86 18.47 -17.96 8.18
N GLN A 87 19.47 -17.19 8.63
CA GLN A 87 19.50 -15.74 8.48
C GLN A 87 20.24 -15.35 7.20
N TRP A 88 19.50 -15.14 6.14
CA TRP A 88 20.04 -14.81 4.81
C TRP A 88 20.66 -13.42 4.74
N LYS A 89 21.81 -13.31 4.08
CA LYS A 89 22.43 -12.03 3.73
C LYS A 89 21.87 -11.53 2.39
N ARG A 90 21.94 -10.21 2.15
CA ARG A 90 21.45 -9.56 0.93
C ARG A 90 21.94 -10.23 -0.37
N ILE A 91 23.21 -10.62 -0.43
CA ILE A 91 23.83 -11.24 -1.62
C ILE A 91 23.26 -12.65 -1.85
N GLU A 92 22.99 -13.38 -0.80
CA GLU A 92 22.40 -14.72 -0.87
C GLU A 92 20.96 -14.66 -1.38
N VAL A 93 20.18 -13.68 -0.90
CA VAL A 93 18.81 -13.42 -1.36
C VAL A 93 18.77 -13.07 -2.86
N LEU A 94 19.71 -12.28 -3.36
CA LEU A 94 19.82 -11.96 -4.80
C LEU A 94 20.13 -13.18 -5.67
N LYS A 95 20.67 -14.26 -5.12
CA LYS A 95 20.93 -15.52 -5.82
C LYS A 95 19.76 -16.50 -5.75
N ASP A 96 18.78 -16.24 -4.88
CA ASP A 96 17.60 -17.09 -4.72
C ASP A 96 16.53 -16.73 -5.74
N TYR A 97 16.18 -17.66 -6.63
CA TYR A 97 15.12 -17.46 -7.61
C TYR A 97 13.74 -17.19 -6.98
N ARG A 98 13.50 -17.69 -5.76
CA ARG A 98 12.25 -17.47 -5.02
C ARG A 98 12.02 -16.00 -4.72
N PHE A 99 13.09 -15.24 -4.48
CA PHE A 99 13.02 -13.79 -4.28
C PHE A 99 12.34 -13.10 -5.47
N TYR A 100 12.75 -13.44 -6.68
CA TYR A 100 12.22 -12.82 -7.90
C TYR A 100 10.77 -13.20 -8.16
N ILE A 101 10.38 -14.45 -7.94
CA ILE A 101 9.00 -14.90 -8.08
C ILE A 101 8.08 -14.16 -7.09
N ILE A 102 8.50 -14.05 -5.83
CA ILE A 102 7.76 -13.32 -4.81
C ILE A 102 7.69 -11.83 -5.13
N CYS A 103 8.81 -11.23 -5.58
CA CYS A 103 8.82 -9.86 -6.04
C CYS A 103 7.83 -9.63 -7.17
N LEU A 104 7.81 -10.44 -8.22
CA LEU A 104 6.87 -10.31 -9.33
C LEU A 104 5.41 -10.31 -8.85
N ASN A 105 5.08 -11.20 -7.92
CA ASN A 105 3.75 -11.23 -7.32
C ASN A 105 3.44 -9.94 -6.53
N MET A 106 4.40 -9.46 -5.72
CA MET A 106 4.22 -8.26 -4.89
C MET A 106 4.25 -6.94 -5.70
N LEU A 107 4.88 -6.93 -6.87
CA LEU A 107 5.00 -5.73 -7.70
C LEU A 107 3.72 -5.42 -8.49
N ALA A 108 2.83 -6.39 -8.68
CA ALA A 108 1.58 -6.20 -9.42
C ALA A 108 0.70 -5.11 -8.78
N MET A 109 0.56 -5.13 -7.46
CA MET A 109 -0.27 -4.15 -6.74
C MET A 109 0.24 -2.71 -6.90
N PRO A 110 1.50 -2.35 -6.57
CA PRO A 110 2.00 -0.99 -6.75
C PRO A 110 2.02 -0.55 -8.21
N TRP A 111 2.28 -1.44 -9.15
CA TRP A 111 2.23 -1.15 -10.57
C TRP A 111 0.83 -0.68 -10.99
N ILE A 112 -0.17 -1.54 -10.80
CA ILE A 112 -1.55 -1.29 -11.26
C ILE A 112 -2.18 -0.13 -10.48
N ALA A 113 -2.07 -0.14 -9.15
CA ALA A 113 -2.67 0.90 -8.33
C ALA A 113 -2.11 2.29 -8.62
N THR A 114 -0.79 2.42 -8.84
CA THR A 114 -0.20 3.72 -9.18
C THR A 114 -0.67 4.19 -10.56
N GLY A 115 -0.75 3.31 -11.56
CA GLY A 115 -1.30 3.64 -12.86
C GLY A 115 -2.74 4.13 -12.75
N VAL A 116 -3.59 3.42 -12.02
CA VAL A 116 -4.99 3.81 -11.77
C VAL A 116 -5.09 5.17 -11.08
N PHE A 117 -4.28 5.43 -10.05
CA PHE A 117 -4.36 6.68 -9.28
C PHE A 117 -3.82 7.88 -10.06
N VAL A 118 -2.76 7.71 -10.85
CA VAL A 118 -2.21 8.77 -11.68
C VAL A 118 -3.14 9.13 -12.83
N TYR A 119 -3.71 8.12 -13.49
CA TYR A 119 -4.60 8.32 -14.64
C TYR A 119 -6.09 8.20 -14.29
N GLN A 120 -6.45 8.44 -13.04
CA GLN A 120 -7.85 8.37 -12.58
C GLN A 120 -8.80 9.30 -13.36
N SER A 121 -8.33 10.49 -13.79
CA SER A 121 -9.13 11.42 -14.60
C SER A 121 -9.48 10.80 -15.97
N PHE A 122 -8.49 10.17 -16.63
CA PHE A 122 -8.71 9.46 -17.88
C PHE A 122 -9.72 8.31 -17.72
N ILE A 123 -9.60 7.51 -16.64
CA ILE A 123 -10.55 6.44 -16.35
C ILE A 123 -11.95 6.99 -16.10
N THR A 124 -12.05 8.08 -15.33
CA THR A 124 -13.31 8.73 -14.98
C THR A 124 -14.02 9.27 -16.22
N GLU A 125 -13.28 9.91 -17.13
CA GLU A 125 -13.79 10.44 -18.39
C GLU A 125 -14.19 9.31 -19.35
N SER A 126 -13.35 8.28 -19.51
CA SER A 126 -13.60 7.13 -20.39
C SER A 126 -14.84 6.34 -19.99
N LYS A 127 -15.17 6.28 -18.70
CA LYS A 127 -16.32 5.55 -18.14
C LYS A 127 -17.52 6.45 -17.83
N ASP A 128 -17.44 7.74 -18.12
CA ASP A 128 -18.45 8.75 -17.80
C ASP A 128 -18.85 8.75 -16.31
N TRP A 129 -17.86 8.54 -15.44
CA TRP A 129 -18.05 8.61 -13.99
C TRP A 129 -17.87 10.05 -13.50
N GLY A 130 -18.76 10.52 -12.66
CA GLY A 130 -18.60 11.86 -12.08
C GLY A 130 -17.42 11.94 -11.10
N SER A 131 -16.79 13.11 -11.02
CA SER A 131 -15.64 13.34 -10.11
C SER A 131 -15.97 13.07 -8.64
N PHE A 132 -17.20 13.32 -8.20
CA PHE A 132 -17.65 12.96 -6.85
C PHE A 132 -17.81 11.46 -6.65
N VAL A 133 -18.23 10.73 -7.66
CA VAL A 133 -18.39 9.28 -7.59
C VAL A 133 -17.05 8.61 -7.36
N ILE A 134 -16.01 9.00 -8.11
CA ILE A 134 -14.67 8.44 -7.92
C ILE A 134 -14.08 8.84 -6.56
N ALA A 135 -14.29 10.07 -6.10
CA ALA A 135 -13.85 10.52 -4.78
C ALA A 135 -14.53 9.74 -3.64
N GLN A 136 -15.83 9.47 -3.74
CA GLN A 136 -16.55 8.62 -2.79
C GLN A 136 -16.09 7.16 -2.85
N SER A 137 -15.71 6.66 -4.02
CA SER A 137 -15.18 5.30 -4.17
C SER A 137 -13.85 5.11 -3.43
N PHE A 138 -13.04 6.17 -3.26
CA PHE A 138 -11.87 6.15 -2.38
C PHE A 138 -12.22 5.92 -0.91
N MET A 139 -13.40 6.30 -0.46
CA MET A 139 -13.85 5.96 0.91
C MET A 139 -14.03 4.44 1.06
N VAL A 140 -14.64 3.79 0.06
CA VAL A 140 -14.80 2.34 0.04
C VAL A 140 -13.43 1.64 -0.04
N TYR A 141 -12.54 2.13 -0.91
CA TYR A 141 -11.14 1.66 -0.98
C TYR A 141 -10.47 1.69 0.40
N SER A 142 -10.54 2.82 1.10
CA SER A 142 -9.87 3.01 2.40
C SER A 142 -10.47 2.10 3.48
N ILE A 143 -11.79 2.00 3.56
CA ILE A 143 -12.47 1.12 4.52
C ILE A 143 -12.06 -0.33 4.28
N LEU A 144 -12.16 -0.82 3.05
CA LEU A 144 -11.83 -2.19 2.71
C LEU A 144 -10.34 -2.48 2.88
N SER A 145 -9.47 -1.52 2.59
CA SER A 145 -8.03 -1.63 2.83
C SER A 145 -7.72 -1.83 4.32
N VAL A 146 -8.31 -1.02 5.20
CA VAL A 146 -8.13 -1.14 6.67
C VAL A 146 -8.70 -2.45 7.19
N VAL A 147 -9.93 -2.78 6.81
CA VAL A 147 -10.58 -4.03 7.25
C VAL A 147 -9.76 -5.24 6.84
N THR A 148 -9.31 -5.26 5.58
CA THR A 148 -8.49 -6.36 5.06
C THR A 148 -7.12 -6.40 5.71
N LEU A 149 -6.50 -5.26 5.98
CA LEU A 149 -5.22 -5.18 6.70
C LEU A 149 -5.33 -5.81 8.09
N LEU A 150 -6.40 -5.50 8.84
CA LEU A 150 -6.63 -6.09 10.16
C LEU A 150 -6.89 -7.60 10.08
N ILE A 151 -7.77 -8.02 9.17
CA ILE A 151 -8.09 -9.44 8.94
C ILE A 151 -6.82 -10.21 8.50
N SER A 152 -6.00 -9.63 7.63
CA SER A 152 -4.76 -10.24 7.15
C SER A 152 -3.76 -10.50 8.27
N GLY A 153 -3.69 -9.62 9.28
CA GLY A 153 -2.87 -9.85 10.46
C GLY A 153 -3.24 -11.15 11.19
N PHE A 154 -4.55 -11.36 11.42
CA PHE A 154 -5.03 -12.61 12.04
C PHE A 154 -4.84 -13.85 11.13
N LEU A 155 -5.04 -13.68 9.82
CA LEU A 155 -4.87 -14.78 8.86
C LEU A 155 -3.41 -15.24 8.77
N ILE A 156 -2.45 -14.32 8.82
CA ILE A 156 -1.02 -14.67 8.79
C ILE A 156 -0.63 -15.47 10.03
N ASP A 157 -1.14 -15.08 11.20
CA ASP A 157 -0.87 -15.80 12.43
C ASP A 157 -1.40 -17.25 12.39
N LYS A 158 -2.46 -17.49 11.61
CA LYS A 158 -3.10 -18.82 11.46
C LYS A 158 -2.57 -19.64 10.29
N PHE A 159 -2.32 -19.02 9.12
CA PHE A 159 -2.08 -19.74 7.86
C PHE A 159 -0.69 -19.56 7.26
N THR A 160 0.16 -18.72 7.83
CA THR A 160 1.46 -18.28 7.28
C THR A 160 1.34 -17.32 6.09
N SER A 161 2.29 -16.39 5.96
CA SER A 161 2.28 -15.39 4.89
C SER A 161 2.48 -16.00 3.50
N ARG A 162 3.25 -17.10 3.40
CA ARG A 162 3.50 -17.79 2.11
C ARG A 162 2.23 -18.31 1.45
N LYS A 163 1.30 -18.88 2.23
CA LYS A 163 0.03 -19.39 1.69
C LYS A 163 -0.89 -18.27 1.25
N LEU A 164 -0.93 -17.18 2.00
CA LEU A 164 -1.78 -16.04 1.69
C LEU A 164 -1.27 -15.23 0.50
N LEU A 165 0.03 -15.28 0.21
CA LEU A 165 0.63 -14.57 -0.92
C LEU A 165 0.00 -14.96 -2.27
N ILE A 166 -0.45 -16.21 -2.43
CA ILE A 166 -1.09 -16.70 -3.65
C ILE A 166 -2.42 -15.98 -3.89
N PHE A 167 -3.14 -15.63 -2.83
CA PHE A 167 -4.45 -14.98 -2.92
C PHE A 167 -4.39 -13.45 -3.01
N MET A 168 -3.19 -12.85 -2.83
CA MET A 168 -3.02 -11.40 -2.72
C MET A 168 -3.50 -10.64 -3.97
N ASN A 169 -3.25 -11.18 -5.16
CA ASN A 169 -3.58 -10.53 -6.43
C ASN A 169 -4.96 -10.92 -7.00
N ILE A 170 -5.70 -11.84 -6.37
CA ILE A 170 -7.04 -12.21 -6.84
C ILE A 170 -7.99 -11.00 -6.83
N PRO A 171 -8.10 -10.20 -5.74
CA PRO A 171 -8.96 -9.02 -5.76
C PRO A 171 -8.51 -8.00 -6.81
N LEU A 172 -7.19 -7.85 -7.01
CA LEU A 172 -6.64 -6.95 -8.02
C LEU A 172 -7.05 -7.38 -9.44
N SER A 173 -6.93 -8.66 -9.78
CA SER A 173 -7.36 -9.20 -11.08
C SER A 173 -8.88 -9.07 -11.26
N LEU A 174 -9.65 -9.28 -10.21
CA LEU A 174 -11.10 -9.06 -10.27
C LEU A 174 -11.43 -7.58 -10.48
N SER A 175 -10.67 -6.64 -9.91
CA SER A 175 -10.90 -5.22 -10.13
C SER A 175 -10.68 -4.82 -11.59
N THR A 176 -9.64 -5.33 -12.24
CA THR A 176 -9.41 -5.07 -13.67
C THR A 176 -10.51 -5.67 -14.55
N LEU A 177 -10.99 -6.87 -14.25
CA LEU A 177 -12.13 -7.46 -14.95
C LEU A 177 -13.41 -6.61 -14.78
N VAL A 178 -13.68 -6.12 -13.58
CA VAL A 178 -14.80 -5.23 -13.32
C VAL A 178 -14.70 -3.94 -14.14
N LEU A 179 -13.50 -3.36 -14.24
CA LEU A 179 -13.25 -2.18 -15.05
C LEU A 179 -13.48 -2.42 -16.55
N ILE A 180 -13.12 -3.61 -17.05
CA ILE A 180 -13.27 -3.98 -18.47
C ILE A 180 -14.74 -4.17 -18.85
N PHE A 181 -15.52 -4.89 -18.03
CA PHE A 181 -16.83 -5.38 -18.42
C PHE A 181 -18.01 -4.48 -18.00
N PHE A 182 -17.80 -3.48 -17.14
CA PHE A 182 -18.88 -2.68 -16.60
C PHE A 182 -18.58 -1.18 -16.64
N ASP A 183 -19.56 -0.37 -17.05
CA ASP A 183 -19.40 1.10 -17.22
C ASP A 183 -20.22 1.90 -16.19
N SER A 184 -21.15 1.27 -15.47
CA SER A 184 -22.00 1.95 -14.48
C SER A 184 -21.18 2.69 -13.42
N SER A 185 -21.63 3.87 -12.98
CA SER A 185 -21.00 4.64 -11.91
C SER A 185 -20.85 3.84 -10.60
N MET A 186 -21.75 2.89 -10.32
CA MET A 186 -21.64 1.99 -9.16
C MET A 186 -20.45 1.04 -9.27
N THR A 187 -19.97 0.79 -10.48
CA THR A 187 -18.81 -0.07 -10.71
C THR A 187 -17.52 0.53 -10.13
N SER A 188 -17.40 1.87 -10.07
CA SER A 188 -16.25 2.53 -9.47
C SER A 188 -16.05 2.15 -8.01
N PHE A 189 -17.12 1.96 -7.24
CA PHE A 189 -17.06 1.52 -5.84
C PHE A 189 -16.54 0.09 -5.70
N ILE A 190 -16.98 -0.81 -6.58
CA ILE A 190 -16.54 -2.21 -6.61
C ILE A 190 -15.08 -2.26 -7.06
N PHE A 191 -14.73 -1.53 -8.12
CA PHE A 191 -13.38 -1.43 -8.67
C PHE A 191 -12.37 -0.97 -7.63
N LEU A 192 -12.57 0.21 -7.05
CA LEU A 192 -11.67 0.73 -6.02
C LEU A 192 -11.73 -0.09 -4.72
N GLY A 193 -12.90 -0.63 -4.37
CA GLY A 193 -13.03 -1.51 -3.22
C GLY A 193 -12.16 -2.77 -3.33
N LEU A 194 -12.13 -3.42 -4.48
CA LEU A 194 -11.28 -4.59 -4.76
C LEU A 194 -9.79 -4.23 -4.74
N ILE A 195 -9.40 -3.07 -5.27
CA ILE A 195 -8.03 -2.55 -5.14
C ILE A 195 -7.70 -2.33 -3.66
N GLY A 196 -8.62 -1.79 -2.86
CA GLY A 196 -8.46 -1.62 -1.41
C GLY A 196 -8.21 -2.94 -0.68
N ILE A 197 -8.94 -4.00 -1.03
CA ILE A 197 -8.72 -5.35 -0.48
C ILE A 197 -7.31 -5.83 -0.82
N SER A 198 -6.88 -5.71 -2.06
CA SER A 198 -5.53 -6.10 -2.48
C SER A 198 -4.44 -5.28 -1.77
N ASN A 199 -4.66 -3.96 -1.59
CA ASN A 199 -3.76 -3.09 -0.85
C ASN A 199 -3.61 -3.51 0.62
N GLY A 200 -4.72 -3.81 1.30
CA GLY A 200 -4.69 -4.30 2.68
C GLY A 200 -3.89 -5.60 2.84
N LEU A 201 -4.04 -6.56 1.92
CA LEU A 201 -3.24 -7.78 1.85
C LEU A 201 -1.76 -7.47 1.61
N ALA A 202 -1.45 -6.64 0.61
CA ALA A 202 -0.08 -6.31 0.19
C ALA A 202 0.72 -5.66 1.32
N ASN A 203 0.13 -4.75 2.09
CA ASN A 203 0.80 -4.05 3.19
C ASN A 203 1.28 -4.99 4.30
N VAL A 204 0.50 -5.99 4.65
CA VAL A 204 0.86 -6.95 5.71
C VAL A 204 1.78 -8.04 5.16
N LEU A 205 1.44 -8.63 4.01
CA LEU A 205 2.23 -9.69 3.38
C LEU A 205 3.61 -9.21 2.95
N GLY A 206 3.72 -7.98 2.42
CA GLY A 206 4.99 -7.37 2.03
C GLY A 206 5.99 -7.23 3.18
N SER A 207 5.51 -7.23 4.42
CA SER A 207 6.38 -7.18 5.60
C SER A 207 6.67 -8.54 6.20
N SER A 208 5.65 -9.40 6.32
CA SER A 208 5.73 -10.68 7.02
C SER A 208 6.41 -11.76 6.19
N THR A 209 6.19 -11.79 4.87
CA THR A 209 6.75 -12.81 3.98
C THR A 209 8.29 -12.82 3.99
N TRP A 210 8.91 -11.64 3.92
CA TRP A 210 10.37 -11.56 3.95
C TRP A 210 10.98 -12.03 5.28
N ALA A 211 10.32 -11.71 6.40
CA ALA A 211 10.74 -12.16 7.72
C ALA A 211 10.61 -13.70 7.87
N GLU A 212 9.55 -14.27 7.29
CA GLU A 212 9.27 -15.72 7.36
C GLU A 212 10.23 -16.53 6.48
N ILE A 213 10.64 -16.00 5.32
CA ILE A 213 11.48 -16.75 4.36
C ILE A 213 12.96 -16.55 4.63
N TYR A 214 13.39 -15.30 4.89
CA TYR A 214 14.81 -14.94 4.94
C TYR A 214 15.32 -14.57 6.34
N GLY A 215 14.44 -14.62 7.34
CA GLY A 215 14.77 -14.25 8.72
C GLY A 215 14.76 -12.76 8.96
N VAL A 216 14.95 -12.35 10.21
CA VAL A 216 14.78 -10.96 10.65
C VAL A 216 16.10 -10.21 10.82
N LYS A 217 17.24 -10.91 10.94
CA LYS A 217 18.56 -10.30 11.21
C LYS A 217 18.95 -9.24 10.17
N HIS A 218 18.73 -9.54 8.89
CA HIS A 218 19.07 -8.68 7.76
C HIS A 218 17.85 -8.13 7.03
N ILE A 219 16.66 -8.19 7.65
CA ILE A 219 15.39 -7.83 7.03
C ILE A 219 15.36 -6.40 6.45
N GLY A 220 16.07 -5.46 7.08
CA GLY A 220 16.16 -4.09 6.59
C GLY A 220 16.80 -3.99 5.20
N SER A 221 17.89 -4.73 4.96
CA SER A 221 18.58 -4.73 3.67
C SER A 221 17.80 -5.48 2.60
N ILE A 222 17.04 -6.52 2.97
CA ILE A 222 16.17 -7.28 2.07
C ILE A 222 14.95 -6.44 1.67
N LYS A 223 14.32 -5.77 2.64
CA LYS A 223 13.23 -4.84 2.36
C LYS A 223 13.66 -3.67 1.49
N ALA A 224 14.88 -3.15 1.67
CA ALA A 224 15.39 -2.09 0.81
C ALA A 224 15.46 -2.53 -0.67
N LEU A 225 15.83 -3.79 -0.95
CA LEU A 225 15.79 -4.35 -2.31
C LEU A 225 14.36 -4.41 -2.86
N SER A 226 13.44 -5.00 -2.11
CA SER A 226 12.04 -5.12 -2.55
C SER A 226 11.39 -3.74 -2.72
N THR A 227 11.71 -2.77 -1.85
CA THR A 227 11.21 -1.40 -1.98
C THR A 227 11.79 -0.71 -3.23
N ALA A 228 13.07 -0.90 -3.54
CA ALA A 228 13.65 -0.35 -4.77
C ALA A 228 12.96 -0.91 -6.01
N LEU A 229 12.70 -2.21 -6.06
CA LEU A 229 11.94 -2.84 -7.15
C LEU A 229 10.48 -2.32 -7.21
N MET A 230 9.85 -2.08 -6.05
CA MET A 230 8.52 -1.51 -5.98
C MET A 230 8.47 -0.10 -6.57
N VAL A 231 9.42 0.77 -6.22
CA VAL A 231 9.53 2.12 -6.80
C VAL A 231 9.76 2.07 -8.30
N PHE A 232 10.61 1.17 -8.77
CA PHE A 232 10.79 0.95 -10.20
C PHE A 232 9.50 0.48 -10.89
N SER A 233 8.76 -0.44 -10.26
CA SER A 233 7.49 -0.94 -10.76
C SER A 233 6.43 0.17 -10.87
N THR A 234 6.34 1.07 -9.87
CA THR A 234 5.41 2.21 -9.94
C THR A 234 5.76 3.17 -11.08
N ALA A 235 7.03 3.48 -11.26
CA ALA A 235 7.51 4.34 -12.34
C ALA A 235 7.25 3.72 -13.72
N PHE A 236 7.58 2.43 -13.86
CA PHE A 236 7.35 1.69 -15.10
C PHE A 236 5.86 1.58 -15.43
N GLY A 237 5.02 1.26 -14.43
CA GLY A 237 3.56 1.19 -14.60
C GLY A 237 2.99 2.53 -15.07
N THR A 238 3.35 3.63 -14.41
CA THR A 238 2.89 4.96 -14.79
C THR A 238 3.33 5.34 -16.21
N ALA A 239 4.59 5.07 -16.57
CA ALA A 239 5.10 5.36 -17.91
C ALA A 239 4.40 4.52 -18.97
N LEU A 240 4.16 3.22 -18.71
CA LEU A 240 3.47 2.34 -19.64
C LEU A 240 2.01 2.76 -19.86
N PHE A 241 1.28 3.08 -18.79
CA PHE A 241 -0.09 3.60 -18.88
C PHE A 241 -0.13 4.87 -19.74
N GLY A 242 0.75 5.85 -19.47
CA GLY A 242 0.82 7.10 -20.23
C GLY A 242 1.10 6.85 -21.71
N LEU A 243 2.06 5.99 -22.02
CA LEU A 243 2.40 5.63 -23.39
C LEU A 243 1.24 4.98 -24.15
N LEU A 244 0.50 4.09 -23.51
CA LEU A 244 -0.66 3.44 -24.12
C LEU A 244 -1.81 4.43 -24.33
N ILE A 245 -2.05 5.35 -23.38
CA ILE A 245 -3.04 6.42 -23.53
C ILE A 245 -2.67 7.35 -24.68
N ASP A 246 -1.40 7.76 -24.79
CA ASP A 246 -0.91 8.62 -25.87
C ASP A 246 -1.01 7.95 -27.25
N GLN A 247 -0.95 6.63 -27.30
CA GLN A 247 -1.18 5.84 -28.53
C GLN A 247 -2.67 5.65 -28.86
N GLY A 248 -3.59 6.14 -28.03
CA GLY A 248 -5.03 6.09 -28.25
C GLY A 248 -5.70 4.78 -27.85
N TYR A 249 -5.05 3.95 -27.02
CA TYR A 249 -5.70 2.75 -26.50
C TYR A 249 -6.82 3.11 -25.51
N SER A 250 -7.94 2.39 -25.59
CA SER A 250 -9.04 2.54 -24.64
C SER A 250 -8.67 1.97 -23.26
N ILE A 251 -9.42 2.39 -22.23
CA ILE A 251 -9.17 1.90 -20.85
C ILE A 251 -9.33 0.38 -20.74
N GLU A 252 -10.26 -0.22 -21.49
CA GLU A 252 -10.46 -1.67 -21.55
C GLU A 252 -9.25 -2.39 -22.13
N GLN A 253 -8.65 -1.83 -23.19
CA GLN A 253 -7.45 -2.38 -23.82
C GLN A 253 -6.22 -2.26 -22.92
N ILE A 254 -6.13 -1.19 -22.13
CA ILE A 254 -5.03 -0.98 -21.17
C ILE A 254 -5.16 -1.92 -19.97
N ALA A 255 -6.40 -2.19 -19.55
CA ALA A 255 -6.69 -3.04 -18.38
C ALA A 255 -6.59 -4.55 -18.69
N PHE A 256 -6.69 -4.95 -19.99
CA PHE A 256 -6.55 -6.32 -20.46
C PHE A 256 -5.08 -6.72 -20.60
#